data_4d445157ec1d5c7f34677ae3d3dddf77
#
_entry.id   4d445157ec1d5c7f34677ae3d3dddf77
#
_cell.length_a   1.000
_cell.length_b   1.000
_cell.length_c   1.000
_cell.angle_alpha   90.00
_cell.angle_beta   90.00
_cell.angle_gamma   90.00
#
_symmetry.space_group_name_H-M   'P 1'
#
loop_
_entity.id
_entity.type
_entity.pdbx_description
1 polymer ?
#
loop_
_entity_poly.entity_id
_entity_poly.type
_entity_poly.pdbx_seq_one_letter_code
_entity_poly.pdbx_strand_id
1 'polypeptide(L)'
;RGLGDVYKRQMHSVMLNIRDMCRKWSKRYPHMDDGHPGWQRVVVSLVFDGIDPCDKEALDVLATMGVYQDGVMKRQVNDKETVAHLFEYTTQVSVDSTPQLVQPSPTSHDNLVPVQMIFCFKQRNAKKINSHRWVFHALGRMLQPDMVVLVDVGTKPGHLALYHLWQAFYHRPNLGGACGEIHAMIKHGIKLLNPLVAAQNFEYKISNILDKPLESLFGYVSVLPGAFSAYRFQAVLGRPLDQYFHGDHTLAQRRGAGEMNIFQKNMFLAEDRILCFELVAKRGER
;
A
#
# COMPACT_ATOMS: atom_id res chain seq x y z
N ARG A 1 -11.98 10.86 -16.05
CA ARG A 1 -12.53 10.04 -14.96
C ARG A 1 -11.94 10.56 -13.67
N GLY A 2 -12.79 10.92 -12.70
CA GLY A 2 -12.37 11.45 -11.41
C GLY A 2 -11.54 10.44 -10.61
N LEU A 3 -10.79 10.93 -9.64
CA LEU A 3 -10.04 10.10 -8.67
C LEU A 3 -10.97 9.12 -7.93
N GLY A 4 -12.22 9.51 -7.70
CA GLY A 4 -13.23 8.66 -7.06
C GLY A 4 -13.50 7.35 -7.79
N ASP A 5 -13.61 7.34 -9.14
CA ASP A 5 -13.77 6.12 -9.93
C ASP A 5 -12.55 5.18 -9.86
N VAL A 6 -11.36 5.75 -9.76
CA VAL A 6 -10.11 5.02 -9.62
C VAL A 6 -10.08 4.36 -8.24
N TYR A 7 -10.44 5.12 -7.23
CA TYR A 7 -10.45 4.69 -5.84
C TYR A 7 -11.48 3.57 -5.58
N LYS A 8 -12.72 3.69 -6.09
CA LYS A 8 -13.75 2.64 -6.02
C LYS A 8 -13.23 1.29 -6.53
N ARG A 9 -12.64 1.30 -7.73
CA ARG A 9 -12.10 0.08 -8.35
C ARG A 9 -10.94 -0.53 -7.58
N GLN A 10 -10.07 0.31 -7.04
CA GLN A 10 -8.94 -0.14 -6.24
C GLN A 10 -9.42 -0.79 -4.94
N MET A 11 -10.27 -0.12 -4.18
CA MET A 11 -10.80 -0.61 -2.91
C MET A 11 -11.57 -1.92 -3.08
N HIS A 12 -12.49 -1.96 -4.03
CA HIS A 12 -13.22 -3.19 -4.34
C HIS A 12 -12.28 -4.35 -4.69
N SER A 13 -11.25 -4.10 -5.50
CA SER A 13 -10.26 -5.11 -5.87
C SER A 13 -9.41 -5.58 -4.69
N VAL A 14 -9.06 -4.69 -3.76
CA VAL A 14 -8.35 -5.05 -2.52
C VAL A 14 -9.23 -5.97 -1.66
N MET A 15 -10.50 -5.63 -1.46
CA MET A 15 -11.43 -6.44 -0.68
C MET A 15 -11.65 -7.83 -1.30
N LEU A 16 -11.76 -7.92 -2.64
CA LEU A 16 -11.81 -9.21 -3.34
C LEU A 16 -10.53 -10.04 -3.13
N ASN A 17 -9.36 -9.41 -3.20
CA ASN A 17 -8.09 -10.09 -2.95
C ASN A 17 -8.00 -10.64 -1.53
N ILE A 18 -8.45 -9.88 -0.52
CA ILE A 18 -8.47 -10.33 0.88
C ILE A 18 -9.42 -11.53 1.04
N ARG A 19 -10.62 -11.46 0.46
CA ARG A 19 -11.56 -12.59 0.42
C ARG A 19 -10.93 -13.85 -0.15
N ASP A 20 -10.32 -13.71 -1.33
CA ASP A 20 -9.75 -14.84 -2.06
C ASP A 20 -8.51 -15.41 -1.34
N MET A 21 -7.73 -14.55 -0.70
CA MET A 21 -6.61 -14.94 0.15
C MET A 21 -7.08 -15.75 1.37
N CYS A 22 -8.11 -15.29 2.08
CA CYS A 22 -8.70 -16.01 3.21
C CYS A 22 -9.22 -17.40 2.80
N ARG A 23 -9.90 -17.48 1.65
CA ARG A 23 -10.38 -18.76 1.10
C ARG A 23 -9.23 -19.73 0.75
N LYS A 24 -8.12 -19.21 0.23
CA LYS A 24 -6.93 -20.01 -0.08
C LYS A 24 -6.20 -20.47 1.18
N TRP A 25 -6.09 -19.60 2.19
CA TRP A 25 -5.49 -19.96 3.47
C TRP A 25 -6.23 -21.12 4.12
N SER A 26 -7.53 -21.00 4.31
CA SER A 26 -8.35 -22.04 4.91
C SER A 26 -8.21 -23.41 4.22
N LYS A 27 -8.09 -23.43 2.89
CA LYS A 27 -7.96 -24.66 2.13
C LYS A 27 -6.55 -25.24 2.11
N ARG A 28 -5.52 -24.40 1.97
CA ARG A 28 -4.16 -24.83 1.68
C ARG A 28 -3.24 -24.86 2.90
N TYR A 29 -3.58 -24.11 3.93
CA TYR A 29 -2.81 -23.98 5.16
C TYR A 29 -3.65 -24.19 6.41
N PRO A 30 -4.35 -25.35 6.55
CA PRO A 30 -5.23 -25.60 7.69
C PRO A 30 -4.44 -25.63 9.02
N HIS A 31 -3.14 -25.91 8.98
CA HIS A 31 -2.28 -25.87 10.16
C HIS A 31 -2.00 -24.46 10.70
N MET A 32 -2.33 -23.43 9.95
CA MET A 32 -2.28 -22.02 10.40
C MET A 32 -3.60 -21.58 11.06
N ASP A 33 -4.58 -22.46 11.11
CA ASP A 33 -5.85 -22.17 11.75
C ASP A 33 -5.68 -22.25 13.28
N ASP A 34 -5.59 -21.07 13.88
CA ASP A 34 -5.51 -20.88 15.34
C ASP A 34 -6.88 -20.54 15.94
N GLY A 35 -7.97 -20.82 15.23
CA GLY A 35 -9.33 -20.50 15.61
C GLY A 35 -9.75 -19.06 15.28
N HIS A 36 -8.85 -18.25 14.70
CA HIS A 36 -9.18 -16.90 14.26
C HIS A 36 -9.41 -16.85 12.74
N PRO A 37 -10.50 -16.20 12.28
CA PRO A 37 -10.75 -16.02 10.87
C PRO A 37 -9.58 -15.34 10.15
N GLY A 38 -9.24 -15.80 8.95
CA GLY A 38 -8.09 -15.29 8.19
C GLY A 38 -8.12 -13.78 7.92
N TRP A 39 -9.32 -13.18 7.84
CA TRP A 39 -9.45 -11.73 7.64
C TRP A 39 -8.94 -10.90 8.82
N GLN A 40 -8.92 -11.44 10.04
CA GLN A 40 -8.37 -10.76 11.22
C GLN A 40 -6.85 -10.57 11.16
N ARG A 41 -6.17 -11.27 10.27
CA ARG A 41 -4.74 -11.16 10.04
C ARG A 41 -4.36 -10.08 9.01
N VAL A 42 -5.36 -9.39 8.44
CA VAL A 42 -5.15 -8.39 7.39
C VAL A 42 -5.74 -7.07 7.81
N VAL A 43 -4.92 -6.03 7.78
CA VAL A 43 -5.36 -4.65 8.04
C VAL A 43 -5.05 -3.80 6.80
N VAL A 44 -6.03 -3.07 6.32
CA VAL A 44 -5.87 -2.12 5.22
C VAL A 44 -5.68 -0.72 5.81
N SER A 45 -4.50 -0.15 5.60
CA SER A 45 -4.18 1.21 6.04
C SER A 45 -4.28 2.18 4.88
N LEU A 46 -5.16 3.17 5.00
CA LEU A 46 -5.36 4.24 4.04
C LEU A 46 -4.78 5.52 4.62
N VAL A 47 -3.82 6.13 3.93
CA VAL A 47 -3.22 7.39 4.39
C VAL A 47 -3.49 8.48 3.38
N PHE A 48 -4.32 9.44 3.75
CA PHE A 48 -4.66 10.61 2.91
C PHE A 48 -3.84 11.81 3.33
N ASP A 49 -3.22 12.44 2.35
CA ASP A 49 -2.19 13.45 2.53
C ASP A 49 -2.74 14.88 2.47
N GLY A 50 -3.45 15.27 3.50
CA GLY A 50 -4.02 16.59 3.71
C GLY A 50 -5.53 16.64 3.46
N ILE A 51 -6.22 17.41 4.29
CA ILE A 51 -7.68 17.59 4.23
C ILE A 51 -8.06 18.44 3.01
N ASP A 52 -7.37 19.57 2.80
CA ASP A 52 -7.74 20.54 1.76
C ASP A 52 -7.61 19.97 0.32
N PRO A 53 -6.54 19.21 -0.04
CA PRO A 53 -6.41 18.65 -1.38
C PRO A 53 -7.20 17.36 -1.59
N CYS A 54 -7.99 16.91 -0.60
CA CYS A 54 -8.67 15.63 -0.65
C CYS A 54 -9.84 15.65 -1.65
N ASP A 55 -9.92 14.57 -2.45
CA ASP A 55 -11.05 14.36 -3.36
C ASP A 55 -12.31 13.99 -2.58
N LYS A 56 -13.37 14.78 -2.74
CA LYS A 56 -14.65 14.55 -2.06
C LYS A 56 -15.28 13.22 -2.44
N GLU A 57 -15.21 12.80 -3.71
CA GLU A 57 -15.76 11.52 -4.13
C GLU A 57 -15.09 10.32 -3.41
N ALA A 58 -13.78 10.43 -3.12
CA ALA A 58 -13.08 9.42 -2.35
C ALA A 58 -13.56 9.36 -0.90
N LEU A 59 -13.81 10.53 -0.28
CA LEU A 59 -14.38 10.59 1.07
C LEU A 59 -15.82 10.07 1.13
N ASP A 60 -16.64 10.37 0.12
CA ASP A 60 -18.02 9.85 0.02
C ASP A 60 -18.03 8.32 -0.07
N VAL A 61 -17.07 7.73 -0.80
CA VAL A 61 -16.91 6.27 -0.86
C VAL A 61 -16.56 5.70 0.51
N LEU A 62 -15.61 6.31 1.22
CA LEU A 62 -15.21 5.88 2.56
C LEU A 62 -16.34 6.04 3.57
N ALA A 63 -17.11 7.11 3.48
CA ALA A 63 -18.29 7.34 4.31
C ALA A 63 -19.38 6.28 4.04
N THR A 64 -19.62 5.95 2.77
CA THR A 64 -20.57 4.91 2.37
C THR A 64 -20.14 3.53 2.88
N MET A 65 -18.84 3.26 2.93
CA MET A 65 -18.29 2.03 3.49
C MET A 65 -18.25 2.03 5.03
N GLY A 66 -18.58 3.15 5.69
CA GLY A 66 -18.54 3.32 7.13
C GLY A 66 -17.16 3.62 7.72
N VAL A 67 -16.13 3.75 6.89
CA VAL A 67 -14.73 3.96 7.32
C VAL A 67 -14.45 5.42 7.71
N TYR A 68 -15.17 6.35 7.12
CA TYR A 68 -15.05 7.78 7.40
C TYR A 68 -16.37 8.35 7.92
N GLN A 69 -16.30 9.23 8.89
CA GLN A 69 -17.44 9.96 9.41
C GLN A 69 -17.11 11.45 9.43
N ASP A 70 -17.92 12.23 8.71
CA ASP A 70 -17.81 13.68 8.70
C ASP A 70 -18.26 14.30 10.03
N GLY A 71 -17.73 15.48 10.36
CA GLY A 71 -18.13 16.25 11.54
C GLY A 71 -17.56 15.80 12.87
N VAL A 72 -16.86 14.65 12.97
CA VAL A 72 -16.22 14.19 14.23
C VAL A 72 -14.78 14.67 14.41
N MET A 73 -14.19 15.23 13.36
CA MET A 73 -12.81 15.71 13.39
C MET A 73 -12.68 17.02 14.16
N LYS A 74 -11.73 17.07 15.09
CA LYS A 74 -11.37 18.29 15.82
C LYS A 74 -10.06 18.85 15.31
N ARG A 75 -10.03 20.17 15.04
CA ARG A 75 -8.80 20.85 14.61
C ARG A 75 -7.79 21.04 15.73
N GLN A 76 -8.26 21.07 16.99
CA GLN A 76 -7.43 21.26 18.18
C GLN A 76 -7.87 20.31 19.29
N VAL A 77 -6.90 19.78 20.02
CA VAL A 77 -7.09 18.97 21.22
C VAL A 77 -6.11 19.48 22.27
N ASN A 78 -6.61 19.90 23.46
CA ASN A 78 -5.80 20.48 24.54
C ASN A 78 -4.90 21.62 24.05
N ASP A 79 -5.47 22.59 23.33
CA ASP A 79 -4.82 23.77 22.76
C ASP A 79 -3.67 23.46 21.75
N LYS A 80 -3.56 22.23 21.31
CA LYS A 80 -2.62 21.81 20.27
C LYS A 80 -3.33 21.47 18.98
N GLU A 81 -2.79 21.93 17.85
CA GLU A 81 -3.29 21.55 16.53
C GLU A 81 -3.16 20.04 16.33
N THR A 82 -4.21 19.42 15.81
CA THR A 82 -4.19 18.00 15.41
C THR A 82 -3.30 17.83 14.19
N VAL A 83 -2.53 16.73 14.14
CA VAL A 83 -1.64 16.41 13.03
C VAL A 83 -2.31 15.46 12.05
N ALA A 84 -3.10 14.52 12.56
CA ALA A 84 -3.86 13.56 11.77
C ALA A 84 -5.05 13.05 12.58
N HIS A 85 -6.06 12.55 11.86
CA HIS A 85 -7.21 11.86 12.43
C HIS A 85 -7.12 10.39 12.04
N LEU A 86 -7.37 9.50 12.99
CA LEU A 86 -7.40 8.05 12.75
C LEU A 86 -8.81 7.55 12.93
N PHE A 87 -9.31 6.84 11.93
CA PHE A 87 -10.59 6.14 11.97
C PHE A 87 -10.32 4.65 11.83
N GLU A 88 -10.86 3.86 12.72
CA GLU A 88 -10.76 2.41 12.70
C GLU A 88 -12.15 1.84 12.50
N TYR A 89 -12.30 1.00 11.48
CA TYR A 89 -13.58 0.38 11.18
C TYR A 89 -13.39 -0.96 10.46
N THR A 90 -14.24 -1.92 10.80
CA THR A 90 -14.30 -3.19 10.07
C THR A 90 -15.53 -3.17 9.19
N THR A 91 -15.31 -3.15 7.87
CA THR A 91 -16.39 -3.12 6.89
C THR A 91 -16.48 -4.41 6.09
N GLN A 92 -17.69 -4.75 5.68
CA GLN A 92 -17.97 -5.84 4.72
C GLN A 92 -18.65 -5.30 3.45
N VAL A 93 -18.76 -3.97 3.38
CA VAL A 93 -19.44 -3.25 2.30
C VAL A 93 -18.40 -2.68 1.36
N SER A 94 -18.60 -2.80 0.06
CA SER A 94 -17.76 -2.23 -0.99
C SER A 94 -18.59 -1.47 -2.01
N VAL A 95 -17.96 -0.49 -2.65
CA VAL A 95 -18.56 0.23 -3.78
C VAL A 95 -17.85 -0.22 -5.07
N ASP A 96 -18.61 -0.78 -6.00
CA ASP A 96 -18.09 -1.24 -7.29
C ASP A 96 -17.85 -0.06 -8.25
N SER A 97 -17.18 -0.35 -9.35
CA SER A 97 -16.90 0.57 -10.46
C SER A 97 -18.14 1.13 -11.16
N THR A 98 -19.25 0.41 -11.13
CA THR A 98 -20.59 0.85 -11.51
C THR A 98 -21.33 1.28 -10.27
N PRO A 99 -21.22 2.48 -9.73
CA PRO A 99 -21.50 2.91 -8.37
C PRO A 99 -22.63 2.15 -7.66
N GLN A 100 -22.45 0.83 -7.54
CA GLN A 100 -23.33 -0.08 -6.85
C GLN A 100 -22.72 -0.48 -5.52
N LEU A 101 -23.54 -0.47 -4.50
CA LEU A 101 -23.17 -0.93 -3.18
C LEU A 101 -23.19 -2.46 -3.15
N VAL A 102 -22.02 -3.07 -2.97
CA VAL A 102 -21.89 -4.52 -2.79
C VAL A 102 -21.99 -4.83 -1.31
N GLN A 103 -23.13 -5.41 -0.93
CA GLN A 103 -23.38 -5.87 0.44
C GLN A 103 -23.27 -7.39 0.54
N PRO A 104 -22.92 -7.93 1.72
CA PRO A 104 -22.95 -9.38 1.94
C PRO A 104 -24.38 -9.90 1.80
N SER A 105 -24.55 -10.98 1.04
CA SER A 105 -25.83 -11.68 0.90
C SER A 105 -25.75 -13.06 1.51
N PRO A 106 -26.73 -13.51 2.32
CA PRO A 106 -26.70 -14.83 2.93
C PRO A 106 -26.66 -15.98 1.92
N THR A 107 -27.13 -15.73 0.71
CA THR A 107 -27.25 -16.75 -0.36
C THR A 107 -26.08 -16.75 -1.33
N SER A 108 -25.19 -15.79 -1.26
CA SER A 108 -24.07 -15.67 -2.21
C SER A 108 -22.82 -16.38 -1.71
N HIS A 109 -22.33 -17.34 -2.49
CA HIS A 109 -21.02 -17.95 -2.26
C HIS A 109 -19.85 -16.97 -2.46
N ASP A 110 -20.12 -15.81 -3.05
CA ASP A 110 -19.13 -14.78 -3.38
C ASP A 110 -19.10 -13.61 -2.40
N ASN A 111 -19.61 -13.81 -1.19
CA ASN A 111 -19.62 -12.79 -0.15
C ASN A 111 -18.22 -12.27 0.16
N LEU A 112 -18.13 -10.94 0.29
CA LEU A 112 -16.96 -10.29 0.84
C LEU A 112 -16.76 -10.73 2.30
N VAL A 113 -15.51 -10.90 2.70
CA VAL A 113 -15.15 -11.07 4.10
C VAL A 113 -15.08 -9.71 4.79
N PRO A 114 -15.25 -9.64 6.12
CA PRO A 114 -14.95 -8.42 6.85
C PRO A 114 -13.50 -7.97 6.59
N VAL A 115 -13.29 -6.68 6.43
CA VAL A 115 -11.96 -6.08 6.22
C VAL A 115 -11.73 -5.00 7.26
N GLN A 116 -10.67 -5.16 8.03
CA GLN A 116 -10.24 -4.18 9.01
C GLN A 116 -9.55 -3.03 8.30
N MET A 117 -10.01 -1.81 8.52
CA MET A 117 -9.48 -0.61 7.89
C MET A 117 -9.04 0.40 8.94
N ILE A 118 -7.86 0.97 8.74
CA ILE A 118 -7.36 2.13 9.45
C ILE A 118 -7.25 3.27 8.45
N PHE A 119 -8.06 4.29 8.61
CA PHE A 119 -8.00 5.48 7.78
C PHE A 119 -7.27 6.60 8.53
N CYS A 120 -6.08 6.94 8.07
CA CYS A 120 -5.28 8.05 8.59
C CYS A 120 -5.45 9.27 7.68
N PHE A 121 -6.15 10.28 8.18
CA PHE A 121 -6.41 11.52 7.46
C PHE A 121 -5.53 12.62 8.04
N LYS A 122 -4.48 12.99 7.32
CA LYS A 122 -3.53 14.01 7.78
C LYS A 122 -4.11 15.42 7.63
N GLN A 123 -3.82 16.28 8.58
CA GLN A 123 -4.31 17.67 8.55
C GLN A 123 -3.69 18.46 7.39
N ARG A 124 -2.39 18.27 7.14
CA ARG A 124 -1.64 19.00 6.10
C ARG A 124 -1.00 18.03 5.11
N ASN A 125 -0.88 18.46 3.86
CA ASN A 125 -0.12 17.74 2.86
C ASN A 125 1.38 17.78 3.20
N ALA A 126 1.99 16.64 3.40
CA ALA A 126 3.40 16.48 3.71
C ALA A 126 4.11 15.48 2.79
N LYS A 127 3.53 15.22 1.64
CA LYS A 127 4.00 14.33 0.56
C LYS A 127 4.04 12.83 0.92
N LYS A 128 4.28 11.99 -0.10
CA LYS A 128 4.23 10.52 -0.06
C LYS A 128 5.15 9.93 1.02
N ILE A 129 6.42 10.34 1.09
CA ILE A 129 7.39 9.82 2.07
C ILE A 129 6.89 9.99 3.51
N ASN A 130 6.27 11.13 3.82
CA ASN A 130 5.69 11.36 5.12
C ASN A 130 4.51 10.42 5.40
N SER A 131 3.69 10.10 4.39
CA SER A 131 2.61 9.12 4.53
C SER A 131 3.15 7.71 4.81
N HIS A 132 4.22 7.30 4.13
CA HIS A 132 4.90 6.04 4.43
C HIS A 132 5.47 6.01 5.86
N ARG A 133 5.95 7.16 6.37
CA ARG A 133 6.41 7.25 7.76
C ARG A 133 5.28 6.99 8.77
N TRP A 134 4.06 7.47 8.50
CA TRP A 134 2.89 7.13 9.31
C TRP A 134 2.63 5.61 9.33
N VAL A 135 2.72 4.97 8.16
CA VAL A 135 2.54 3.51 8.06
C VAL A 135 3.64 2.77 8.83
N PHE A 136 4.92 3.03 8.55
CA PHE A 136 6.01 2.23 9.12
C PHE A 136 6.32 2.55 10.58
N HIS A 137 6.34 3.84 10.97
CA HIS A 137 6.74 4.25 12.31
C HIS A 137 5.61 4.38 13.32
N ALA A 138 4.37 4.64 12.87
CA ALA A 138 3.22 4.68 13.76
C ALA A 138 2.44 3.35 13.70
N LEU A 139 1.72 3.11 12.61
CA LEU A 139 0.83 1.95 12.49
C LEU A 139 1.60 0.62 12.51
N GLY A 140 2.72 0.53 11.79
CA GLY A 140 3.53 -0.69 11.75
C GLY A 140 4.13 -1.07 13.10
N ARG A 141 4.56 -0.08 13.90
CA ARG A 141 5.05 -0.35 15.26
C ARG A 141 3.96 -0.82 16.21
N MET A 142 2.73 -0.38 16.02
CA MET A 142 1.58 -0.83 16.83
C MET A 142 1.11 -2.22 16.40
N LEU A 143 1.02 -2.47 15.10
CA LEU A 143 0.47 -3.70 14.54
C LEU A 143 1.50 -4.84 14.45
N GLN A 144 2.80 -4.51 14.37
CA GLN A 144 3.90 -5.48 14.21
C GLN A 144 3.62 -6.54 13.12
N PRO A 145 3.29 -6.11 11.89
CA PRO A 145 2.93 -7.05 10.83
C PRO A 145 4.16 -7.86 10.38
N ASP A 146 3.97 -9.08 9.94
CA ASP A 146 5.03 -9.87 9.29
C ASP A 146 5.43 -9.25 7.94
N MET A 147 4.45 -8.72 7.23
CA MET A 147 4.62 -8.19 5.88
C MET A 147 3.78 -6.92 5.69
N VAL A 148 4.36 -5.94 5.03
CA VAL A 148 3.68 -4.71 4.58
C VAL A 148 3.61 -4.70 3.06
N VAL A 149 2.43 -4.48 2.51
CA VAL A 149 2.23 -4.31 1.07
C VAL A 149 1.91 -2.85 0.78
N LEU A 150 2.69 -2.23 -0.08
CA LEU A 150 2.46 -0.88 -0.57
C LEU A 150 1.67 -0.95 -1.89
N VAL A 151 0.62 -0.16 -1.97
CA VAL A 151 -0.23 -0.06 -3.17
C VAL A 151 -0.48 1.42 -3.44
N ASP A 152 0.04 1.94 -4.54
CA ASP A 152 -0.20 3.33 -4.94
C ASP A 152 -1.65 3.53 -5.40
N VAL A 153 -2.15 4.75 -5.20
CA VAL A 153 -3.47 5.15 -5.66
C VAL A 153 -3.59 4.94 -7.17
N GLY A 154 -4.65 4.25 -7.61
CA GLY A 154 -4.87 3.91 -9.01
C GLY A 154 -4.36 2.54 -9.42
N THR A 155 -3.58 1.87 -8.59
CA THR A 155 -3.17 0.49 -8.83
C THR A 155 -4.27 -0.46 -8.43
N LYS A 156 -4.75 -1.25 -9.38
CA LYS A 156 -5.74 -2.29 -9.14
C LYS A 156 -5.03 -3.64 -8.97
N PRO A 157 -4.99 -4.23 -7.76
CA PRO A 157 -4.44 -5.57 -7.58
C PRO A 157 -5.16 -6.59 -8.46
N GLY A 158 -4.40 -7.43 -9.16
CA GLY A 158 -4.96 -8.54 -9.94
C GLY A 158 -5.55 -9.63 -9.05
N HIS A 159 -6.18 -10.62 -9.67
CA HIS A 159 -6.73 -11.77 -8.94
C HIS A 159 -5.63 -12.50 -8.16
N LEU A 160 -5.85 -12.76 -6.87
CA LEU A 160 -4.92 -13.44 -5.96
C LEU A 160 -3.53 -12.75 -5.82
N ALA A 161 -3.37 -11.50 -6.24
CA ALA A 161 -2.06 -10.85 -6.22
C ALA A 161 -1.50 -10.72 -4.80
N LEU A 162 -2.32 -10.37 -3.81
CA LEU A 162 -1.90 -10.31 -2.40
C LEU A 162 -1.55 -11.71 -1.85
N TYR A 163 -2.32 -12.73 -2.24
CA TYR A 163 -2.03 -14.10 -1.84
C TYR A 163 -0.67 -14.58 -2.36
N HIS A 164 -0.34 -14.31 -3.62
CA HIS A 164 0.94 -14.71 -4.20
C HIS A 164 2.13 -13.97 -3.59
N LEU A 165 1.98 -12.68 -3.27
CA LEU A 165 2.99 -11.96 -2.51
C LEU A 165 3.19 -12.58 -1.13
N TRP A 166 2.11 -12.80 -0.38
CA TRP A 166 2.20 -13.44 0.93
C TRP A 166 2.85 -14.83 0.85
N GLN A 167 2.47 -15.64 -0.14
CA GLN A 167 3.01 -16.98 -0.34
C GLN A 167 4.52 -16.96 -0.58
N ALA A 168 5.04 -15.97 -1.30
CA ALA A 168 6.47 -15.79 -1.51
C ALA A 168 7.23 -15.58 -0.19
N PHE A 169 6.70 -14.75 0.71
CA PHE A 169 7.29 -14.52 2.03
C PHE A 169 7.14 -15.71 2.97
N TYR A 170 6.05 -16.44 2.88
CA TYR A 170 5.81 -17.65 3.67
C TYR A 170 6.81 -18.74 3.36
N HIS A 171 7.06 -19.02 2.07
CA HIS A 171 7.99 -20.07 1.64
C HIS A 171 9.47 -19.68 1.73
N ARG A 172 9.78 -18.40 1.78
CA ARG A 172 11.16 -17.88 1.81
C ARG A 172 11.38 -16.95 3.01
N PRO A 173 11.79 -17.50 4.17
CA PRO A 173 12.01 -16.69 5.38
C PRO A 173 13.02 -15.55 5.18
N ASN A 174 14.02 -15.75 4.31
CA ASN A 174 15.08 -14.78 4.03
C ASN A 174 14.66 -13.70 2.98
N LEU A 175 13.42 -13.74 2.48
CA LEU A 175 12.95 -12.75 1.52
C LEU A 175 12.66 -11.43 2.24
N GLY A 176 13.41 -10.38 1.90
CA GLY A 176 13.23 -9.03 2.46
C GLY A 176 12.19 -8.20 1.72
N GLY A 177 12.09 -8.37 0.40
CA GLY A 177 11.13 -7.63 -0.43
C GLY A 177 10.73 -8.40 -1.69
N ALA A 178 9.55 -8.12 -2.21
CA ALA A 178 9.02 -8.68 -3.45
C ALA A 178 8.10 -7.67 -4.13
N CYS A 179 7.91 -7.77 -5.43
CA CYS A 179 6.92 -6.98 -6.16
C CYS A 179 6.09 -7.84 -7.10
N GLY A 180 4.88 -7.37 -7.37
CA GLY A 180 4.04 -7.94 -8.41
C GLY A 180 4.35 -7.39 -9.79
N GLU A 181 3.89 -8.08 -10.82
CA GLU A 181 3.92 -7.57 -12.19
C GLU A 181 2.95 -6.39 -12.33
N ILE A 182 3.41 -5.33 -13.00
CA ILE A 182 2.60 -4.14 -13.26
C ILE A 182 2.27 -4.11 -14.74
N HIS A 183 0.99 -3.92 -15.05
CA HIS A 183 0.48 -3.78 -16.40
C HIS A 183 -0.19 -2.41 -16.59
N ALA A 184 0.02 -1.80 -17.76
CA ALA A 184 -0.77 -0.64 -18.15
C ALA A 184 -2.24 -1.06 -18.41
N MET A 185 -3.20 -0.22 -17.99
CA MET A 185 -4.62 -0.46 -18.27
C MET A 185 -4.94 -0.12 -19.73
N ILE A 186 -4.84 -1.08 -20.62
CA ILE A 186 -4.89 -0.88 -22.09
C ILE A 186 -6.29 -0.96 -22.71
N LYS A 187 -7.37 -1.15 -21.92
CA LYS A 187 -8.77 -1.25 -22.43
C LYS A 187 -8.90 -2.13 -23.69
N HIS A 188 -8.67 -3.42 -23.54
CA HIS A 188 -8.70 -4.39 -24.64
C HIS A 188 -7.79 -4.05 -25.83
N GLY A 189 -6.68 -3.37 -25.58
CA GLY A 189 -5.68 -3.04 -26.61
C GLY A 189 -5.87 -1.68 -27.28
N ILE A 190 -7.04 -1.06 -27.20
CA ILE A 190 -7.33 0.21 -27.91
C ILE A 190 -6.34 1.33 -27.53
N LYS A 191 -5.93 1.38 -26.25
CA LYS A 191 -4.98 2.41 -25.80
C LYS A 191 -3.55 2.21 -26.33
N LEU A 192 -3.21 1.03 -26.86
CA LEU A 192 -1.89 0.78 -27.46
C LEU A 192 -1.70 1.52 -28.79
N LEU A 193 -2.76 2.04 -29.39
CA LEU A 193 -2.67 2.95 -30.55
C LEU A 193 -1.96 4.27 -30.18
N ASN A 194 -1.94 4.63 -28.89
CA ASN A 194 -1.13 5.75 -28.41
C ASN A 194 0.32 5.27 -28.19
N PRO A 195 1.32 5.84 -28.91
CA PRO A 195 2.71 5.38 -28.82
C PRO A 195 3.32 5.49 -27.44
N LEU A 196 2.92 6.49 -26.63
CA LEU A 196 3.39 6.64 -25.25
C LEU A 196 2.89 5.49 -24.37
N VAL A 197 1.64 5.10 -24.50
CA VAL A 197 1.06 3.97 -23.75
C VAL A 197 1.70 2.66 -24.19
N ALA A 198 1.95 2.49 -25.48
CA ALA A 198 2.62 1.32 -26.03
C ALA A 198 4.05 1.20 -25.51
N ALA A 199 4.83 2.29 -25.51
CA ALA A 199 6.19 2.33 -24.98
C ALA A 199 6.22 1.99 -23.49
N GLN A 200 5.36 2.60 -22.68
CA GLN A 200 5.27 2.32 -21.24
C GLN A 200 4.89 0.86 -20.96
N ASN A 201 3.92 0.31 -21.72
CA ASN A 201 3.53 -1.10 -21.57
C ASN A 201 4.66 -2.06 -21.94
N PHE A 202 5.43 -1.72 -22.96
CA PHE A 202 6.62 -2.49 -23.38
C PHE A 202 7.70 -2.46 -22.30
N GLU A 203 8.01 -1.27 -21.76
CA GLU A 203 8.99 -1.09 -20.68
C GLU A 203 8.62 -1.93 -19.45
N TYR A 204 7.35 -1.88 -19.01
CA TYR A 204 6.89 -2.70 -17.87
C TYR A 204 7.03 -4.20 -18.14
N LYS A 205 6.73 -4.65 -19.36
CA LYS A 205 6.86 -6.08 -19.72
C LYS A 205 8.31 -6.53 -19.75
N ILE A 206 9.22 -5.76 -20.35
CA ILE A 206 10.65 -6.09 -20.36
C ILE A 206 11.18 -6.13 -18.93
N SER A 207 10.91 -5.11 -18.13
CA SER A 207 11.36 -5.08 -16.75
C SER A 207 10.87 -6.31 -15.95
N ASN A 208 9.64 -6.75 -16.14
CA ASN A 208 9.09 -7.89 -15.40
C ASN A 208 9.54 -9.25 -15.94
N ILE A 209 9.80 -9.40 -17.25
CA ILE A 209 10.13 -10.68 -17.87
C ILE A 209 11.65 -10.92 -17.91
N LEU A 210 12.45 -9.86 -18.05
CA LEU A 210 13.91 -9.98 -18.21
C LEU A 210 14.68 -9.40 -17.03
N ASP A 211 14.50 -8.09 -16.72
CA ASP A 211 15.38 -7.40 -15.78
C ASP A 211 15.23 -7.94 -14.36
N LYS A 212 14.01 -7.94 -13.81
CA LYS A 212 13.78 -8.38 -12.42
C LYS A 212 14.07 -9.85 -12.18
N PRO A 213 13.71 -10.80 -13.06
CA PRO A 213 14.11 -12.20 -12.91
C PRO A 213 15.62 -12.37 -12.92
N LEU A 214 16.32 -11.65 -13.81
CA LEU A 214 17.79 -11.69 -13.89
C LEU A 214 18.42 -11.13 -12.60
N GLU A 215 18.00 -9.95 -12.16
CA GLU A 215 18.45 -9.35 -10.91
C GLU A 215 18.14 -10.23 -9.70
N SER A 216 16.95 -10.83 -9.66
CA SER A 216 16.52 -11.72 -8.57
C SER A 216 17.40 -12.98 -8.48
N LEU A 217 17.92 -13.49 -9.61
CA LEU A 217 18.83 -14.63 -9.63
C LEU A 217 20.12 -14.35 -8.85
N PHE A 218 20.60 -13.10 -8.89
CA PHE A 218 21.76 -12.65 -8.10
C PHE A 218 21.39 -12.22 -6.67
N GLY A 219 20.14 -12.37 -6.26
CA GLY A 219 19.66 -12.07 -4.90
C GLY A 219 19.44 -10.60 -4.59
N TYR A 220 19.46 -9.74 -5.59
CA TYR A 220 19.20 -8.30 -5.45
C TYR A 220 18.35 -7.80 -6.61
N VAL A 221 17.26 -7.11 -6.31
CA VAL A 221 16.43 -6.41 -7.29
C VAL A 221 16.60 -4.91 -7.05
N SER A 222 17.04 -4.20 -8.07
CA SER A 222 17.43 -2.79 -7.97
C SER A 222 16.27 -1.86 -7.62
N VAL A 223 15.06 -2.20 -8.05
CA VAL A 223 13.83 -1.43 -7.78
C VAL A 223 12.63 -2.35 -7.57
N LEU A 224 12.04 -2.28 -6.41
CA LEU A 224 10.69 -2.78 -6.15
C LEU A 224 9.73 -1.60 -6.32
N PRO A 225 8.91 -1.57 -7.41
CA PRO A 225 8.11 -0.39 -7.70
C PRO A 225 7.10 -0.13 -6.59
N GLY A 226 7.08 1.11 -6.08
CA GLY A 226 6.16 1.53 -5.02
C GLY A 226 4.68 1.37 -5.36
N ALA A 227 4.36 1.21 -6.66
CA ALA A 227 3.00 0.98 -7.10
C ALA A 227 2.41 -0.35 -6.63
N PHE A 228 3.21 -1.41 -6.55
CA PHE A 228 2.79 -2.71 -6.00
C PHE A 228 4.01 -3.50 -5.52
N SER A 229 4.39 -3.29 -4.27
CA SER A 229 5.55 -3.94 -3.64
C SER A 229 5.20 -4.43 -2.23
N ALA A 230 5.92 -5.42 -1.77
CA ALA A 230 5.77 -5.99 -0.45
C ALA A 230 7.13 -6.10 0.24
N TYR A 231 7.16 -5.88 1.54
CA TYR A 231 8.36 -5.91 2.35
C TYR A 231 8.12 -6.69 3.63
N ARG A 232 9.12 -7.48 4.06
CA ARG A 232 9.12 -8.06 5.40
C ARG A 232 9.34 -6.94 6.40
N PHE A 233 8.40 -6.74 7.32
CA PHE A 233 8.43 -5.59 8.23
C PHE A 233 9.72 -5.52 9.06
N GLN A 234 10.15 -6.64 9.62
CA GLN A 234 11.38 -6.70 10.40
C GLN A 234 12.64 -6.39 9.57
N ALA A 235 12.63 -6.69 8.27
CA ALA A 235 13.78 -6.42 7.41
C ALA A 235 13.95 -4.93 7.09
N VAL A 236 12.86 -4.17 7.03
CA VAL A 236 12.92 -2.73 6.73
C VAL A 236 13.22 -1.88 7.96
N LEU A 237 12.98 -2.40 9.19
CA LEU A 237 13.20 -1.64 10.42
C LEU A 237 14.67 -1.27 10.62
N GLY A 238 14.90 -0.11 11.25
CA GLY A 238 16.21 0.46 11.53
C GLY A 238 16.79 1.18 10.32
N ARG A 239 18.05 0.89 9.99
CA ARG A 239 18.82 1.62 8.97
C ARG A 239 18.11 1.74 7.60
N PRO A 240 17.45 0.70 7.03
CA PRO A 240 16.77 0.85 5.75
C PRO A 240 15.70 1.94 5.77
N LEU A 241 14.83 1.97 6.78
CA LEU A 241 13.83 3.02 6.93
C LEU A 241 14.44 4.38 7.26
N ASP A 242 15.51 4.43 8.06
CA ASP A 242 16.18 5.69 8.39
C ASP A 242 16.75 6.34 7.12
N GLN A 243 17.38 5.56 6.23
CA GLN A 243 17.87 6.04 4.95
C GLN A 243 16.75 6.42 3.99
N TYR A 244 15.70 5.59 3.94
CA TYR A 244 14.51 5.87 3.13
C TYR A 244 13.88 7.22 3.49
N PHE A 245 13.77 7.55 4.79
CA PHE A 245 13.18 8.79 5.26
C PHE A 245 14.11 10.00 5.24
N HIS A 246 15.38 9.88 4.83
CA HIS A 246 16.24 11.04 4.66
C HIS A 246 15.70 12.07 3.65
N GLY A 247 14.91 11.64 2.68
CA GLY A 247 14.23 12.52 1.73
C GLY A 247 12.98 13.23 2.28
N ASP A 248 12.59 12.97 3.54
CA ASP A 248 11.42 13.63 4.16
C ASP A 248 11.76 15.04 4.64
N HIS A 249 11.32 16.05 3.88
CA HIS A 249 11.51 17.47 4.20
C HIS A 249 10.98 17.86 5.58
N THR A 250 9.93 17.21 6.07
CA THR A 250 9.34 17.53 7.38
C THR A 250 10.23 17.10 8.54
N LEU A 251 11.04 16.05 8.37
CA LEU A 251 12.06 15.65 9.34
C LEU A 251 13.24 16.61 9.36
N ALA A 252 13.70 17.07 8.21
CA ALA A 252 14.80 18.02 8.09
C ALA A 252 14.46 19.34 8.81
N GLN A 253 13.26 19.86 8.61
CA GLN A 253 12.77 21.06 9.30
C GLN A 253 12.69 20.88 10.82
N ARG A 254 12.23 19.74 11.30
CA ARG A 254 12.13 19.46 12.75
C ARG A 254 13.48 19.30 13.43
N ARG A 255 14.49 18.83 12.71
CA ARG A 255 15.87 18.66 13.23
C ARG A 255 16.68 19.94 13.27
N GLY A 256 16.11 21.08 12.83
CA GLY A 256 16.85 22.35 12.75
C GLY A 256 18.00 22.31 11.75
N ALA A 257 18.05 21.29 10.89
CA ALA A 257 18.99 21.23 9.79
C ALA A 257 18.65 22.40 8.85
N GLY A 258 19.63 23.24 8.57
CA GLY A 258 19.51 24.33 7.61
C GLY A 258 18.99 23.84 6.25
N GLU A 259 18.96 24.67 5.24
CA GLU A 259 18.46 24.27 3.90
C GLU A 259 19.11 22.95 3.43
N MET A 260 18.23 21.99 3.08
CA MET A 260 18.70 20.71 2.54
C MET A 260 19.54 20.95 1.29
N ASN A 261 20.70 20.27 1.20
CA ASN A 261 21.52 20.26 0.01
C ASN A 261 20.70 19.73 -1.20
N ILE A 262 21.06 20.14 -2.42
CA ILE A 262 20.37 19.76 -3.66
C ILE A 262 20.31 18.23 -3.83
N PHE A 263 21.32 17.49 -3.40
CA PHE A 263 21.32 16.02 -3.41
C PHE A 263 20.27 15.44 -2.46
N GLN A 264 20.16 15.97 -1.26
CA GLN A 264 19.14 15.55 -0.29
C GLN A 264 17.73 15.91 -0.77
N LYS A 265 17.57 17.09 -1.40
CA LYS A 265 16.30 17.48 -2.01
C LYS A 265 15.85 16.51 -3.12
N ASN A 266 16.78 15.85 -3.79
CA ASN A 266 16.49 14.91 -4.88
C ASN A 266 16.45 13.44 -4.44
N MET A 267 16.79 13.10 -3.21
CA MET A 267 16.76 11.71 -2.72
C MET A 267 15.37 11.08 -2.78
N PHE A 268 14.31 11.88 -2.70
CA PHE A 268 12.94 11.38 -2.84
C PHE A 268 12.65 10.75 -4.22
N LEU A 269 13.41 11.10 -5.27
CA LEU A 269 13.26 10.51 -6.60
C LEU A 269 13.79 9.07 -6.68
N ALA A 270 14.68 8.70 -5.76
CA ALA A 270 15.31 7.38 -5.70
C ALA A 270 14.87 6.58 -4.46
N GLU A 271 13.78 6.97 -3.81
CA GLU A 271 13.32 6.40 -2.55
C GLU A 271 13.23 4.87 -2.58
N ASP A 272 12.59 4.31 -3.61
CA ASP A 272 12.40 2.87 -3.75
C ASP A 272 13.74 2.13 -3.97
N ARG A 273 14.68 2.74 -4.70
CA ARG A 273 16.03 2.18 -4.92
C ARG A 273 16.87 2.18 -3.64
N ILE A 274 16.79 3.25 -2.87
CA ILE A 274 17.50 3.37 -1.59
C ILE A 274 17.01 2.28 -0.65
N LEU A 275 15.70 2.06 -0.54
CA LEU A 275 15.12 1.02 0.30
C LEU A 275 15.60 -0.37 -0.13
N CYS A 276 15.58 -0.68 -1.43
CA CYS A 276 16.04 -1.96 -1.97
C CYS A 276 17.53 -2.19 -1.70
N PHE A 277 18.37 -1.18 -1.89
CA PHE A 277 19.81 -1.25 -1.63
C PHE A 277 20.10 -1.51 -0.14
N GLU A 278 19.46 -0.75 0.75
CA GLU A 278 19.67 -0.87 2.20
C GLU A 278 19.19 -2.20 2.76
N LEU A 279 18.14 -2.80 2.19
CA LEU A 279 17.70 -4.15 2.56
C LEU A 279 18.78 -5.20 2.35
N VAL A 280 19.60 -5.06 1.30
CA VAL A 280 20.69 -6.00 0.99
C VAL A 280 21.95 -5.62 1.75
N ALA A 281 22.26 -4.33 1.88
CA ALA A 281 23.44 -3.82 2.60
C ALA A 281 23.42 -4.17 4.09
N LYS A 282 22.25 -4.40 4.69
CA LYS A 282 22.08 -4.82 6.10
C LYS A 282 22.66 -6.21 6.43
N ARG A 283 23.15 -6.94 5.45
CA ARG A 283 23.64 -8.32 5.60
C ARG A 283 24.82 -8.51 6.57
N GLY A 284 25.39 -7.43 7.12
CA GLY A 284 26.52 -7.46 8.07
C GLY A 284 26.13 -7.39 9.55
N GLU A 285 24.90 -7.06 9.90
CA GLU A 285 24.42 -7.02 11.29
C GLU A 285 23.51 -8.23 11.55
N ARG A 286 24.12 -9.33 11.98
CA ARG A 286 23.42 -10.49 12.55
C ARG A 286 23.41 -10.39 14.06
#